data_8cf0c791977151db1760bc929024fa8b
#
_entry.id   8cf0c791977151db1760bc929024fa8b
#
_cell.length_a   1.000
_cell.length_b   1.000
_cell.length_c   1.000
_cell.angle_alpha   90.00
_cell.angle_beta   90.00
_cell.angle_gamma   90.00
#
_symmetry.space_group_name_H-M   'P 1'
#
loop_
_entity.id
_entity.type
_entity.pdbx_description
1 polymer ?
#
loop_
_entity_poly.entity_id
_entity_poly.type
_entity_poly.pdbx_seq_one_letter_code
_entity_poly.pdbx_strand_id
1 'polypeptide(L)'
;MTDSFVIIVPARAGSTRLPNKPLALINERTVISRIIDLANSSNAASVYIATDSTDIADHCRSCGANVVMTASDHVSGMDRIAEAAKTLGLPEDIPIVNLQGDEPFMPLEIINQLPMLLSDDVPISTACIKFTENMDFNSPHEVKVVRSVSKTAMYFSRSVIPNSSNPVSQNHLKHLGIYAYTNKTLQALSALKPTANEESEKLEQLRFLDNGFDIFVQDFKCEAPIGIDTPEDLEAAIAFAKKND
;
A
#
# COMPACT_ATOMS: atom_id res chain seq x y z
N MET A 1 17.12 3.87 16.03
CA MET A 1 16.23 2.99 15.22
C MET A 1 17.12 2.18 14.30
N THR A 2 16.78 0.93 14.07
CA THR A 2 17.52 0.06 13.15
C THR A 2 17.29 0.54 11.73
N ASP A 3 18.36 0.74 10.94
CA ASP A 3 18.26 1.04 9.50
C ASP A 3 17.61 -0.11 8.68
N SER A 4 17.14 -1.14 9.37
CA SER A 4 16.60 -2.37 8.81
C SER A 4 15.08 -2.40 8.91
N PHE A 5 14.39 -2.71 7.82
CA PHE A 5 12.95 -2.87 7.75
C PHE A 5 12.55 -4.16 7.03
N VAL A 6 11.29 -4.54 7.18
CA VAL A 6 10.71 -5.72 6.55
C VAL A 6 9.58 -5.28 5.62
N ILE A 7 9.44 -5.96 4.48
CA ILE A 7 8.27 -5.81 3.60
C ILE A 7 7.34 -6.99 3.82
N ILE A 8 6.06 -6.73 4.03
CA ILE A 8 5.02 -7.77 4.00
C ILE A 8 3.99 -7.37 2.94
N VAL A 9 3.79 -8.26 1.97
CA VAL A 9 2.85 -8.09 0.86
C VAL A 9 1.62 -8.94 1.14
N PRO A 10 0.43 -8.34 1.35
CA PRO A 10 -0.80 -9.09 1.47
C PRO A 10 -1.29 -9.52 0.07
N ALA A 11 -1.54 -10.81 -0.11
CA ALA A 11 -2.07 -11.36 -1.36
C ALA A 11 -3.22 -12.32 -1.08
N ARG A 12 -4.39 -12.07 -1.67
CA ARG A 12 -5.58 -12.92 -1.51
C ARG A 12 -6.16 -13.35 -2.86
N ALA A 13 -6.75 -14.55 -2.92
CA ALA A 13 -7.43 -15.03 -4.13
C ALA A 13 -8.77 -14.33 -4.37
N GLY A 14 -9.42 -13.85 -3.32
CA GLY A 14 -10.81 -13.35 -3.30
C GLY A 14 -11.01 -11.94 -3.86
N SER A 15 -10.37 -11.59 -4.99
CA SER A 15 -10.67 -10.35 -5.70
C SER A 15 -11.96 -10.51 -6.53
N THR A 16 -12.95 -9.63 -6.30
CA THR A 16 -14.23 -9.69 -7.00
C THR A 16 -14.20 -9.07 -8.40
N ARG A 17 -13.42 -7.99 -8.58
CA ARG A 17 -13.30 -7.25 -9.86
C ARG A 17 -12.35 -7.93 -10.84
N LEU A 18 -11.28 -8.56 -10.34
CA LEU A 18 -10.31 -9.31 -11.13
C LEU A 18 -9.98 -10.61 -10.38
N PRO A 19 -10.70 -11.73 -10.62
CA PRO A 19 -10.47 -13.00 -9.95
C PRO A 19 -9.02 -13.47 -10.12
N ASN A 20 -8.44 -14.02 -9.04
CA ASN A 20 -7.04 -14.47 -9.01
C ASN A 20 -6.03 -13.37 -9.42
N LYS A 21 -6.33 -12.11 -9.14
CA LYS A 21 -5.48 -10.96 -9.47
C LYS A 21 -3.98 -11.18 -9.26
N PRO A 22 -3.50 -11.73 -8.13
CA PRO A 22 -2.06 -11.94 -7.93
C PRO A 22 -1.41 -12.84 -8.97
N LEU A 23 -2.16 -13.77 -9.57
CA LEU A 23 -1.68 -14.71 -10.58
C LEU A 23 -1.97 -14.24 -12.02
N ALA A 24 -2.64 -13.09 -12.20
CA ALA A 24 -2.86 -12.50 -13.52
C ALA A 24 -1.51 -12.12 -14.17
N LEU A 25 -1.45 -12.26 -15.50
CA LEU A 25 -0.20 -12.05 -16.23
C LEU A 25 -0.08 -10.62 -16.76
N ILE A 26 1.06 -10.00 -16.48
CA ILE A 26 1.57 -8.82 -17.15
C ILE A 26 2.70 -9.28 -18.04
N ASN A 27 2.44 -9.42 -19.34
CA ASN A 27 3.28 -10.12 -20.29
C ASN A 27 3.50 -11.59 -19.82
N GLU A 28 4.73 -12.04 -19.65
CA GLU A 28 5.07 -13.41 -19.24
C GLU A 28 5.17 -13.60 -17.72
N ARG A 29 4.91 -12.56 -16.91
CA ARG A 29 5.12 -12.57 -15.46
C ARG A 29 3.82 -12.27 -14.74
N THR A 30 3.58 -12.98 -13.63
CA THR A 30 2.40 -12.70 -12.79
C THR A 30 2.56 -11.35 -12.06
N VAL A 31 1.44 -10.73 -11.69
CA VAL A 31 1.42 -9.53 -10.85
C VAL A 31 2.26 -9.73 -9.59
N ILE A 32 2.03 -10.85 -8.87
CA ILE A 32 2.75 -11.11 -7.62
C ILE A 32 4.24 -11.36 -7.84
N SER A 33 4.65 -12.00 -8.96
CA SER A 33 6.08 -12.21 -9.23
C SER A 33 6.81 -10.88 -9.48
N ARG A 34 6.15 -9.91 -10.13
CA ARG A 34 6.70 -8.56 -10.31
C ARG A 34 6.85 -7.83 -8.98
N ILE A 35 5.87 -7.98 -8.09
CA ILE A 35 5.94 -7.39 -6.74
C ILE A 35 7.05 -8.03 -5.90
N ILE A 36 7.24 -9.35 -6.00
CA ILE A 36 8.35 -10.05 -5.33
C ILE A 36 9.69 -9.49 -5.78
N ASP A 37 9.90 -9.31 -7.10
CA ASP A 37 11.15 -8.76 -7.61
C ASP A 37 11.34 -7.29 -7.23
N LEU A 38 10.27 -6.50 -7.28
CA LEU A 38 10.30 -5.11 -6.83
C LEU A 38 10.69 -5.03 -5.35
N ALA A 39 10.04 -5.81 -4.50
CA ALA A 39 10.32 -5.84 -3.07
C ALA A 39 11.75 -6.33 -2.77
N ASN A 40 12.23 -7.35 -3.47
CA ASN A 40 13.61 -7.86 -3.34
C ASN A 40 14.68 -6.87 -3.87
N SER A 41 14.29 -5.93 -4.74
CA SER A 41 15.18 -4.86 -5.24
C SER A 41 15.29 -3.70 -4.25
N SER A 42 14.50 -3.68 -3.18
CA SER A 42 14.54 -2.67 -2.12
C SER A 42 15.66 -2.94 -1.11
N ASN A 43 15.83 -2.01 -0.15
CA ASN A 43 16.77 -2.14 0.96
C ASN A 43 16.18 -2.96 2.15
N ALA A 44 15.06 -3.64 1.96
CA ALA A 44 14.45 -4.44 3.01
C ALA A 44 15.34 -5.61 3.44
N ALA A 45 15.45 -5.86 4.75
CA ALA A 45 16.18 -7.00 5.28
C ALA A 45 15.51 -8.33 4.95
N SER A 46 14.20 -8.31 4.80
CA SER A 46 13.40 -9.50 4.47
C SER A 46 12.09 -9.10 3.79
N VAL A 47 11.64 -9.96 2.88
CA VAL A 47 10.36 -9.83 2.17
C VAL A 47 9.52 -11.07 2.42
N TYR A 48 8.26 -10.87 2.77
CA TYR A 48 7.29 -11.94 3.01
C TYR A 48 6.00 -11.69 2.23
N ILE A 49 5.44 -12.77 1.70
CA ILE A 49 4.10 -12.77 1.10
C ILE A 49 3.13 -13.40 2.10
N ALA A 50 2.12 -12.65 2.52
CA ALA A 50 1.08 -13.11 3.42
C ALA A 50 -0.18 -13.48 2.62
N THR A 51 -0.59 -14.75 2.63
CA THR A 51 -1.70 -15.24 1.81
C THR A 51 -2.49 -16.33 2.50
N ASP A 52 -3.78 -16.46 2.14
CA ASP A 52 -4.70 -17.55 2.53
C ASP A 52 -4.84 -18.62 1.45
N SER A 53 -4.25 -18.41 0.28
CA SER A 53 -4.37 -19.29 -0.87
C SER A 53 -3.13 -20.17 -1.04
N THR A 54 -3.34 -21.49 -1.11
CA THR A 54 -2.29 -22.47 -1.42
C THR A 54 -1.69 -22.24 -2.81
N ASP A 55 -2.53 -21.92 -3.80
CA ASP A 55 -2.08 -21.70 -5.18
C ASP A 55 -1.14 -20.49 -5.27
N ILE A 56 -1.50 -19.37 -4.59
CA ILE A 56 -0.63 -18.19 -4.50
C ILE A 56 0.65 -18.53 -3.75
N ALA A 57 0.54 -19.25 -2.62
CA ALA A 57 1.69 -19.63 -1.82
C ALA A 57 2.70 -20.47 -2.62
N ASP A 58 2.22 -21.48 -3.33
CA ASP A 58 3.07 -22.38 -4.11
C ASP A 58 3.73 -21.65 -5.29
N HIS A 59 2.97 -20.78 -5.96
CA HIS A 59 3.53 -19.90 -7.00
C HIS A 59 4.63 -18.98 -6.42
N CYS A 60 4.37 -18.30 -5.30
CA CYS A 60 5.35 -17.41 -4.66
C CYS A 60 6.62 -18.16 -4.23
N ARG A 61 6.47 -19.38 -3.66
CA ARG A 61 7.61 -20.24 -3.30
C ARG A 61 8.41 -20.64 -4.54
N SER A 62 7.75 -20.93 -5.66
CA SER A 62 8.44 -21.22 -6.93
C SER A 62 9.24 -20.02 -7.46
N CYS A 63 8.84 -18.79 -7.09
CA CYS A 63 9.57 -17.56 -7.36
C CYS A 63 10.66 -17.25 -6.31
N GLY A 64 10.91 -18.15 -5.33
CA GLY A 64 11.91 -17.96 -4.28
C GLY A 64 11.49 -17.05 -3.13
N ALA A 65 10.20 -16.69 -3.00
CA ALA A 65 9.72 -15.82 -1.95
C ALA A 65 9.46 -16.56 -0.63
N ASN A 66 9.64 -15.86 0.49
CA ASN A 66 9.18 -16.34 1.80
C ASN A 66 7.66 -16.13 1.90
N VAL A 67 6.94 -17.17 2.30
CA VAL A 67 5.47 -17.16 2.38
C VAL A 67 5.01 -17.45 3.79
N VAL A 68 4.09 -16.64 4.29
CA VAL A 68 3.36 -16.85 5.53
C VAL A 68 1.90 -17.14 5.20
N MET A 69 1.43 -18.33 5.60
CA MET A 69 0.00 -18.66 5.51
C MET A 69 -0.76 -17.94 6.61
N THR A 70 -1.88 -17.33 6.24
CA THR A 70 -2.74 -16.54 7.13
C THR A 70 -4.19 -16.99 7.02
N ALA A 71 -5.01 -16.61 7.99
CA ALA A 71 -6.44 -16.92 7.98
C ALA A 71 -7.16 -16.32 6.75
N SER A 72 -8.23 -16.97 6.33
CA SER A 72 -9.02 -16.57 5.13
C SER A 72 -10.09 -15.53 5.43
N ASP A 73 -10.41 -15.28 6.70
CA ASP A 73 -11.48 -14.41 7.18
C ASP A 73 -11.05 -12.96 7.42
N HIS A 74 -9.79 -12.61 7.13
CA HIS A 74 -9.34 -11.23 7.20
C HIS A 74 -10.11 -10.30 6.27
N VAL A 75 -10.66 -9.22 6.85
CA VAL A 75 -11.41 -8.21 6.12
C VAL A 75 -10.49 -7.30 5.32
N SER A 76 -9.30 -7.02 5.86
CA SER A 76 -8.34 -6.08 5.28
C SER A 76 -6.96 -6.68 5.00
N GLY A 77 -6.19 -6.00 4.15
CA GLY A 77 -4.77 -6.33 3.92
C GLY A 77 -3.93 -6.12 5.18
N MET A 78 -4.25 -5.10 5.99
CA MET A 78 -3.52 -4.80 7.22
C MET A 78 -3.70 -5.91 8.27
N ASP A 79 -4.91 -6.43 8.46
CA ASP A 79 -5.16 -7.52 9.41
C ASP A 79 -4.33 -8.76 9.06
N ARG A 80 -4.23 -9.06 7.76
CA ARG A 80 -3.39 -10.14 7.23
C ARG A 80 -1.91 -9.92 7.51
N ILE A 81 -1.42 -8.69 7.32
CA ILE A 81 -0.02 -8.32 7.63
C ILE A 81 0.25 -8.44 9.13
N ALA A 82 -0.70 -8.01 9.98
CA ALA A 82 -0.56 -8.11 11.43
C ALA A 82 -0.47 -9.56 11.91
N GLU A 83 -1.29 -10.46 11.37
CA GLU A 83 -1.17 -11.90 11.65
C GLU A 83 0.18 -12.45 11.17
N ALA A 84 0.60 -12.11 9.95
CA ALA A 84 1.89 -12.56 9.43
C ALA A 84 3.06 -12.09 10.30
N ALA A 85 3.08 -10.81 10.70
CA ALA A 85 4.11 -10.25 11.58
C ALA A 85 4.17 -10.95 12.93
N LYS A 86 3.00 -11.28 13.51
CA LYS A 86 2.88 -12.04 14.75
C LYS A 86 3.38 -13.47 14.60
N THR A 87 3.00 -14.16 13.51
CA THR A 87 3.41 -15.53 13.20
C THR A 87 4.93 -15.63 13.02
N LEU A 88 5.54 -14.60 12.42
CA LEU A 88 6.99 -14.50 12.25
C LEU A 88 7.73 -14.13 13.54
N GLY A 89 7.04 -13.73 14.59
CA GLY A 89 7.66 -13.27 15.84
C GLY A 89 8.51 -12.01 15.66
N LEU A 90 8.09 -11.10 14.76
CA LEU A 90 8.85 -9.89 14.49
C LEU A 90 8.94 -8.99 15.73
N PRO A 91 10.10 -8.35 16.00
CA PRO A 91 10.26 -7.40 17.10
C PRO A 91 9.23 -6.25 17.04
N GLU A 92 8.85 -5.71 18.19
CA GLU A 92 7.85 -4.62 18.29
C GLU A 92 8.29 -3.33 17.56
N ASP A 93 9.58 -3.03 17.58
CA ASP A 93 10.18 -1.81 17.04
C ASP A 93 10.58 -1.94 15.56
N ILE A 94 10.49 -3.14 14.96
CA ILE A 94 10.87 -3.32 13.56
C ILE A 94 9.93 -2.52 12.63
N PRO A 95 10.45 -1.69 11.72
CA PRO A 95 9.65 -1.07 10.67
C PRO A 95 9.11 -2.12 9.69
N ILE A 96 7.83 -2.05 9.38
CA ILE A 96 7.16 -2.88 8.39
C ILE A 96 6.60 -1.99 7.29
N VAL A 97 6.96 -2.27 6.05
CA VAL A 97 6.34 -1.67 4.87
C VAL A 97 5.22 -2.59 4.39
N ASN A 98 4.01 -2.04 4.34
CA ASN A 98 2.85 -2.64 3.72
C ASN A 98 2.86 -2.28 2.22
N LEU A 99 3.48 -3.13 1.40
CA LEU A 99 3.44 -3.01 -0.05
C LEU A 99 2.24 -3.81 -0.57
N GLN A 100 1.29 -3.12 -1.20
CA GLN A 100 0.06 -3.76 -1.67
C GLN A 100 0.33 -4.79 -2.78
N GLY A 101 -0.39 -5.91 -2.74
CA GLY A 101 -0.28 -7.00 -3.70
C GLY A 101 -0.81 -6.70 -5.11
N ASP A 102 -1.14 -5.44 -5.38
CA ASP A 102 -1.67 -4.93 -6.66
C ASP A 102 -0.90 -3.71 -7.19
N GLU A 103 0.24 -3.37 -6.57
CA GLU A 103 1.07 -2.21 -6.93
C GLU A 103 2.46 -2.63 -7.48
N PRO A 104 2.53 -3.34 -8.62
CA PRO A 104 3.78 -3.91 -9.14
C PRO A 104 4.78 -2.87 -9.68
N PHE A 105 4.36 -1.61 -9.78
CA PHE A 105 5.17 -0.51 -10.32
C PHE A 105 5.40 0.61 -9.30
N MET A 106 5.31 0.30 -8.01
CA MET A 106 5.62 1.26 -6.95
C MET A 106 7.11 1.67 -7.04
N PRO A 107 7.44 2.99 -7.07
CA PRO A 107 8.83 3.42 -7.10
C PRO A 107 9.64 2.94 -5.89
N LEU A 108 10.83 2.39 -6.12
CA LEU A 108 11.74 1.90 -5.06
C LEU A 108 12.12 2.99 -4.05
N GLU A 109 12.19 4.24 -4.51
CA GLU A 109 12.46 5.38 -3.63
C GLU A 109 11.41 5.48 -2.52
N ILE A 110 10.13 5.31 -2.86
CA ILE A 110 9.03 5.36 -1.89
C ILE A 110 9.14 4.21 -0.89
N ILE A 111 9.35 2.99 -1.37
CA ILE A 111 9.49 1.78 -0.55
C ILE A 111 10.63 1.95 0.47
N ASN A 112 11.77 2.50 0.03
CA ASN A 112 12.96 2.64 0.85
C ASN A 112 12.89 3.83 1.83
N GLN A 113 12.21 4.93 1.46
CA GLN A 113 12.18 6.13 2.29
C GLN A 113 11.12 6.08 3.40
N LEU A 114 9.94 5.50 3.15
CA LEU A 114 8.84 5.51 4.13
C LEU A 114 9.23 4.94 5.50
N PRO A 115 9.89 3.77 5.62
CA PRO A 115 10.26 3.22 6.93
C PRO A 115 11.29 4.08 7.69
N MET A 116 12.09 4.88 6.97
CA MET A 116 13.10 5.77 7.56
C MET A 116 12.50 7.03 8.19
N LEU A 117 11.24 7.35 7.89
CA LEU A 117 10.52 8.50 8.44
C LEU A 117 9.89 8.21 9.80
N LEU A 118 9.82 6.95 10.20
CA LEU A 118 9.20 6.54 11.46
C LEU A 118 10.01 7.04 12.67
N SER A 119 9.30 7.53 13.67
CA SER A 119 9.84 7.97 14.96
C SER A 119 8.74 7.86 16.03
N ASP A 120 9.05 8.20 17.27
CA ASP A 120 8.03 8.25 18.34
C ASP A 120 6.93 9.27 18.00
N ASP A 121 7.28 10.37 17.29
CA ASP A 121 6.33 11.39 16.85
C ASP A 121 5.67 11.05 15.49
N VAL A 122 6.18 10.07 14.77
CA VAL A 122 5.69 9.63 13.45
C VAL A 122 5.43 8.13 13.48
N PRO A 123 4.29 7.68 14.04
CA PRO A 123 3.99 6.26 14.18
C PRO A 123 3.62 5.57 12.86
N ILE A 124 3.15 6.35 11.87
CA ILE A 124 2.70 5.87 10.56
C ILE A 124 3.20 6.84 9.51
N SER A 125 3.79 6.32 8.43
CA SER A 125 4.14 7.09 7.24
C SER A 125 3.47 6.52 6.00
N THR A 126 3.10 7.41 5.08
CA THR A 126 2.53 7.10 3.77
C THR A 126 3.03 8.09 2.72
N ALA A 127 2.66 7.86 1.46
CA ALA A 127 3.13 8.63 0.32
C ALA A 127 2.00 9.41 -0.36
N CYS A 128 2.37 10.53 -0.98
CA CYS A 128 1.52 11.23 -1.94
C CYS A 128 2.34 11.79 -3.10
N ILE A 129 1.66 12.07 -4.20
CA ILE A 129 2.19 12.83 -5.34
C ILE A 129 1.25 13.98 -5.66
N LYS A 130 1.75 14.96 -6.39
CA LYS A 130 0.88 16.03 -6.90
C LYS A 130 0.04 15.50 -8.06
N PHE A 131 -1.23 15.94 -8.12
CA PHE A 131 -2.01 15.74 -9.33
C PHE A 131 -1.40 16.48 -10.52
N THR A 132 -1.39 15.83 -11.66
CA THR A 132 -0.97 16.36 -12.94
C THR A 132 -2.16 16.49 -13.89
N GLU A 133 -2.02 17.25 -14.98
CA GLU A 133 -3.09 17.45 -15.97
C GLU A 133 -3.60 16.14 -16.61
N ASN A 134 -2.78 15.09 -16.60
CA ASN A 134 -3.12 13.78 -17.17
C ASN A 134 -3.89 12.87 -16.21
N MET A 135 -4.10 13.29 -14.96
CA MET A 135 -4.84 12.53 -13.95
C MET A 135 -6.28 13.02 -13.85
N ASP A 136 -7.22 12.08 -13.72
CA ASP A 136 -8.62 12.46 -13.45
C ASP A 136 -8.82 12.79 -11.97
N PHE A 137 -8.67 14.06 -11.66
CA PHE A 137 -8.86 14.60 -10.33
C PHE A 137 -10.27 14.36 -9.75
N ASN A 138 -11.29 14.23 -10.59
CA ASN A 138 -12.67 13.97 -10.16
C ASN A 138 -12.97 12.48 -9.94
N SER A 139 -12.08 11.60 -10.38
CA SER A 139 -12.26 10.17 -10.21
C SER A 139 -12.31 9.77 -8.73
N PRO A 140 -13.32 9.04 -8.27
CA PRO A 140 -13.36 8.51 -6.90
C PRO A 140 -12.34 7.38 -6.67
N HIS A 141 -11.72 6.87 -7.73
CA HIS A 141 -10.64 5.90 -7.64
C HIS A 141 -9.32 6.54 -7.25
N GLU A 142 -9.16 7.83 -7.58
CA GLU A 142 -8.00 8.64 -7.19
C GLU A 142 -8.22 9.24 -5.80
N VAL A 143 -7.68 8.62 -4.76
CA VAL A 143 -7.83 9.11 -3.38
C VAL A 143 -7.03 10.39 -3.18
N LYS A 144 -7.68 11.41 -2.64
CA LYS A 144 -7.07 12.70 -2.30
C LYS A 144 -6.67 12.71 -0.83
N VAL A 145 -5.63 13.46 -0.52
CA VAL A 145 -5.22 13.71 0.87
C VAL A 145 -4.98 15.19 1.09
N VAL A 146 -5.48 15.70 2.20
CA VAL A 146 -5.14 17.03 2.73
C VAL A 146 -4.25 16.83 3.94
N ARG A 147 -3.15 17.59 4.01
CA ARG A 147 -2.20 17.53 5.10
C ARG A 147 -1.84 18.91 5.63
N SER A 148 -1.38 18.97 6.86
CA SER A 148 -0.86 20.17 7.51
C SER A 148 0.49 20.61 6.91
N VAL A 149 1.02 21.75 7.36
CA VAL A 149 2.37 22.21 7.02
C VAL A 149 3.45 21.25 7.54
N SER A 150 3.18 20.59 8.68
CA SER A 150 4.05 19.53 9.26
C SER A 150 3.93 18.19 8.53
N LYS A 151 3.19 18.13 7.41
CA LYS A 151 2.93 16.93 6.61
C LYS A 151 2.10 15.84 7.33
N THR A 152 1.42 16.16 8.41
CA THR A 152 0.47 15.26 9.06
C THR A 152 -0.85 15.28 8.29
N ALA A 153 -1.41 14.13 7.98
CA ALA A 153 -2.70 14.00 7.31
C ALA A 153 -3.81 14.67 8.14
N MET A 154 -4.65 15.46 7.46
CA MET A 154 -5.86 16.02 8.06
C MET A 154 -7.08 15.18 7.68
N TYR A 155 -7.15 14.70 6.43
CA TYR A 155 -8.20 13.81 5.93
C TYR A 155 -7.82 13.19 4.61
N PHE A 156 -8.40 12.00 4.33
CA PHE A 156 -8.35 11.31 3.03
C PHE A 156 -9.78 11.19 2.49
N SER A 157 -9.97 11.42 1.20
CA SER A 157 -11.30 11.30 0.59
C SER A 157 -11.25 10.85 -0.86
N ARG A 158 -12.30 10.13 -1.26
CA ARG A 158 -12.58 9.88 -2.68
C ARG A 158 -13.18 11.10 -3.37
N SER A 159 -13.82 11.99 -2.60
CA SER A 159 -14.28 13.28 -3.08
C SER A 159 -13.12 14.24 -3.35
N VAL A 160 -13.42 15.31 -4.09
CA VAL A 160 -12.45 16.37 -4.36
C VAL A 160 -12.18 17.18 -3.10
N ILE A 161 -10.98 17.05 -2.55
CA ILE A 161 -10.48 17.85 -1.43
C ILE A 161 -9.04 18.33 -1.71
N PRO A 162 -8.64 19.55 -1.23
CA PRO A 162 -9.51 20.63 -0.72
C PRO A 162 -10.42 21.19 -1.81
N ASN A 163 -11.52 21.85 -1.43
CA ASN A 163 -12.34 22.54 -2.41
C ASN A 163 -11.51 23.60 -3.15
N SER A 164 -11.58 23.61 -4.46
CA SER A 164 -10.87 24.58 -5.31
C SER A 164 -11.79 25.10 -6.40
N SER A 165 -11.81 26.42 -6.55
CA SER A 165 -12.44 27.08 -7.70
C SER A 165 -11.62 26.93 -8.99
N ASN A 166 -10.39 26.41 -8.90
CA ASN A 166 -9.52 26.17 -10.04
C ASN A 166 -9.33 24.64 -10.20
N PRO A 167 -9.68 24.04 -11.35
CA PRO A 167 -9.79 22.58 -11.51
C PRO A 167 -8.50 21.80 -11.30
N VAL A 168 -7.33 22.43 -11.40
CA VAL A 168 -6.04 21.80 -11.08
C VAL A 168 -5.22 22.79 -10.26
N SER A 169 -5.47 22.85 -8.95
CA SER A 169 -4.58 23.64 -8.10
C SER A 169 -3.34 22.81 -7.76
N GLN A 170 -2.17 23.46 -7.66
CA GLN A 170 -0.90 22.84 -7.25
C GLN A 170 -0.94 22.21 -5.84
N ASN A 171 -2.07 22.34 -5.14
CA ASN A 171 -2.26 21.91 -3.77
C ASN A 171 -3.01 20.57 -3.63
N HIS A 172 -3.48 20.00 -4.73
CA HIS A 172 -4.14 18.70 -4.68
C HIS A 172 -3.10 17.58 -4.68
N LEU A 173 -3.23 16.69 -3.70
CA LEU A 173 -2.33 15.56 -3.51
C LEU A 173 -3.10 14.25 -3.71
N LYS A 174 -2.58 13.38 -4.58
CA LYS A 174 -3.02 12.00 -4.74
C LYS A 174 -2.30 11.16 -3.71
N HIS A 175 -3.05 10.49 -2.86
CA HIS A 175 -2.53 9.50 -1.94
C HIS A 175 -2.09 8.23 -2.70
N LEU A 176 -0.98 7.65 -2.27
CA LEU A 176 -0.50 6.33 -2.72
C LEU A 176 -0.69 5.34 -1.59
N GLY A 177 -1.33 4.21 -1.86
CA GLY A 177 -1.77 3.22 -0.86
C GLY A 177 -0.65 2.38 -0.24
N ILE A 178 0.53 2.94 -0.06
CA ILE A 178 1.66 2.29 0.61
C ILE A 178 1.89 2.91 1.99
N TYR A 179 2.18 2.07 3.00
CA TYR A 179 2.37 2.50 4.38
C TYR A 179 3.61 1.89 4.98
N ALA A 180 4.22 2.61 5.93
CA ALA A 180 5.15 2.04 6.87
C ALA A 180 4.73 2.38 8.31
N TYR A 181 4.95 1.44 9.22
CA TYR A 181 4.70 1.54 10.65
C TYR A 181 5.59 0.54 11.39
N THR A 182 5.78 0.71 12.70
CA THR A 182 6.42 -0.35 13.51
C THR A 182 5.48 -1.52 13.71
N ASN A 183 5.99 -2.71 14.00
CA ASN A 183 5.15 -3.86 14.33
C ASN A 183 4.22 -3.56 15.51
N LYS A 184 4.69 -2.84 16.54
CA LYS A 184 3.86 -2.39 17.67
C LYS A 184 2.67 -1.55 17.20
N THR A 185 2.92 -0.57 16.34
CA THR A 185 1.87 0.28 15.78
C THR A 185 0.90 -0.54 14.93
N LEU A 186 1.41 -1.42 14.07
CA LEU A 186 0.59 -2.32 13.25
C LEU A 186 -0.38 -3.16 14.09
N GLN A 187 0.11 -3.78 15.19
CA GLN A 187 -0.74 -4.57 16.07
C GLN A 187 -1.81 -3.71 16.76
N ALA A 188 -1.47 -2.47 17.15
CA ALA A 188 -2.45 -1.54 17.71
C ALA A 188 -3.52 -1.14 16.68
N LEU A 189 -3.13 -0.85 15.44
CA LEU A 189 -4.05 -0.49 14.35
C LEU A 189 -4.99 -1.63 13.97
N SER A 190 -4.49 -2.87 13.89
CA SER A 190 -5.30 -4.04 13.54
C SER A 190 -6.35 -4.39 14.61
N ALA A 191 -6.14 -3.96 15.84
CA ALA A 191 -7.11 -4.15 16.94
C ALA A 191 -8.27 -3.13 16.91
N LEU A 192 -8.19 -2.07 16.09
CA LEU A 192 -9.22 -1.04 15.99
C LEU A 192 -10.45 -1.57 15.24
N LYS A 193 -11.62 -1.11 15.67
CA LYS A 193 -12.88 -1.40 14.97
C LYS A 193 -13.07 -0.42 13.80
N PRO A 194 -13.73 -0.84 12.71
CA PRO A 194 -14.15 0.07 11.65
C PRO A 194 -14.91 1.27 12.19
N THR A 195 -14.72 2.43 11.56
CA THR A 195 -15.35 3.69 11.92
C THR A 195 -16.32 4.18 10.85
N ALA A 196 -17.21 5.10 11.20
CA ALA A 196 -18.20 5.63 10.25
C ALA A 196 -17.55 6.32 9.05
N ASN A 197 -16.44 7.03 9.24
CA ASN A 197 -15.71 7.68 8.14
C ASN A 197 -15.07 6.63 7.21
N GLU A 198 -14.45 5.61 7.78
CA GLU A 198 -13.90 4.48 7.01
C GLU A 198 -14.98 3.79 6.18
N GLU A 199 -16.14 3.49 6.80
CA GLU A 199 -17.24 2.81 6.11
C GLU A 199 -17.84 3.67 4.99
N SER A 200 -17.91 5.00 5.18
CA SER A 200 -18.44 5.93 4.18
C SER A 200 -17.52 6.08 2.98
N GLU A 201 -16.25 6.30 3.22
CA GLU A 201 -15.23 6.53 2.17
C GLU A 201 -14.64 5.23 1.61
N LYS A 202 -14.81 4.08 2.32
CA LYS A 202 -14.12 2.81 2.03
C LYS A 202 -12.60 3.02 2.00
N LEU A 203 -12.09 3.73 3.00
CA LEU A 203 -10.68 4.06 3.20
C LEU A 203 -10.25 3.68 4.62
N GLU A 204 -9.50 2.59 4.73
CA GLU A 204 -9.08 1.98 6.00
C GLU A 204 -8.29 2.96 6.89
N GLN A 205 -7.47 3.83 6.31
CA GLN A 205 -6.66 4.79 7.05
C GLN A 205 -7.46 5.85 7.81
N LEU A 206 -8.74 6.04 7.49
CA LEU A 206 -9.61 6.92 8.26
C LEU A 206 -9.87 6.37 9.66
N ARG A 207 -9.87 5.04 9.84
CA ARG A 207 -9.92 4.40 11.15
C ARG A 207 -8.78 4.86 12.06
N PHE A 208 -7.59 5.05 11.49
CA PHE A 208 -6.41 5.48 12.24
C PHE A 208 -6.57 6.92 12.71
N LEU A 209 -6.95 7.83 11.81
CA LEU A 209 -7.21 9.23 12.14
C LEU A 209 -8.32 9.38 13.18
N ASP A 210 -9.42 8.64 13.00
CA ASP A 210 -10.57 8.68 13.93
C ASP A 210 -10.20 8.21 15.36
N ASN A 211 -9.15 7.39 15.48
CA ASN A 211 -8.64 6.92 16.78
C ASN A 211 -7.41 7.71 17.27
N GLY A 212 -7.10 8.85 16.63
CA GLY A 212 -6.07 9.78 17.09
C GLY A 212 -4.63 9.38 16.71
N PHE A 213 -4.45 8.49 15.74
CA PHE A 213 -3.12 8.21 15.20
C PHE A 213 -2.76 9.23 14.13
N ASP A 214 -1.61 9.86 14.27
CA ASP A 214 -1.05 10.73 13.26
C ASP A 214 -0.46 9.92 12.10
N ILE A 215 -0.76 10.35 10.87
CA ILE A 215 -0.20 9.75 9.64
C ILE A 215 0.65 10.82 8.95
N PHE A 216 1.96 10.59 8.87
CA PHE A 216 2.86 11.45 8.13
C PHE A 216 2.77 11.15 6.63
N VAL A 217 2.51 12.17 5.81
CA VAL A 217 2.30 12.07 4.37
C VAL A 217 3.47 12.70 3.63
N GLN A 218 4.42 11.88 3.17
CA GLN A 218 5.57 12.35 2.40
C GLN A 218 5.19 12.55 0.93
N ASP A 219 5.57 13.67 0.37
CA ASP A 219 5.42 13.95 -1.07
C ASP A 219 6.63 13.44 -1.87
N PHE A 220 6.33 12.80 -2.99
CA PHE A 220 7.33 12.30 -3.95
C PHE A 220 7.11 12.94 -5.33
N LYS A 221 8.20 13.00 -6.10
CA LYS A 221 8.20 13.50 -7.48
C LYS A 221 8.39 12.33 -8.43
N CYS A 222 7.33 11.61 -8.68
CA CYS A 222 7.34 10.49 -9.63
C CYS A 222 6.03 10.49 -10.42
N GLU A 223 5.99 9.70 -11.48
CA GLU A 223 4.73 9.36 -12.14
C GLU A 223 3.85 8.53 -11.20
N ALA A 224 2.52 8.63 -11.38
CA ALA A 224 1.60 7.81 -10.62
C ALA A 224 1.86 6.33 -10.89
N PRO A 225 2.12 5.51 -9.87
CA PRO A 225 2.21 4.06 -10.07
C PRO A 225 0.87 3.53 -10.58
N ILE A 226 0.95 2.47 -11.39
CA ILE A 226 -0.22 1.78 -11.94
C ILE A 226 -0.59 0.66 -10.99
N GLY A 227 -1.67 0.87 -10.23
CA GLY A 227 -2.32 -0.18 -9.44
C GLY A 227 -3.23 -1.03 -10.32
N ILE A 228 -3.43 -2.29 -9.96
CA ILE A 228 -4.23 -3.23 -10.74
C ILE A 228 -5.44 -3.67 -9.92
N ASP A 229 -6.60 -3.13 -10.26
CA ASP A 229 -7.87 -3.45 -9.59
C ASP A 229 -8.92 -4.02 -10.55
N THR A 230 -8.85 -3.63 -11.80
CA THR A 230 -9.81 -3.98 -12.85
C THR A 230 -9.10 -4.62 -14.05
N PRO A 231 -9.83 -5.25 -14.99
CA PRO A 231 -9.25 -5.71 -16.26
C PRO A 231 -8.61 -4.58 -17.06
N GLU A 232 -9.19 -3.37 -17.03
CA GLU A 232 -8.68 -2.19 -17.73
C GLU A 232 -7.33 -1.75 -17.15
N ASP A 233 -7.17 -1.80 -15.82
CA ASP A 233 -5.89 -1.53 -15.16
C ASP A 233 -4.83 -2.55 -15.56
N LEU A 234 -5.22 -3.83 -15.69
CA LEU A 234 -4.32 -4.88 -16.15
C LEU A 234 -3.83 -4.62 -17.59
N GLU A 235 -4.72 -4.19 -18.49
CA GLU A 235 -4.34 -3.81 -19.86
C GLU A 235 -3.37 -2.61 -19.86
N ALA A 236 -3.63 -1.60 -19.04
CA ALA A 236 -2.73 -0.46 -18.86
C ALA A 236 -1.36 -0.89 -18.32
N ALA A 237 -1.34 -1.79 -17.34
CA ALA A 237 -0.13 -2.37 -16.76
C ALA A 237 0.69 -3.17 -17.80
N ILE A 238 0.02 -3.95 -18.67
CA ILE A 238 0.65 -4.68 -19.76
C ILE A 238 1.28 -3.70 -20.77
N ALA A 239 0.56 -2.63 -21.12
CA ALA A 239 1.08 -1.63 -22.05
C ALA A 239 2.27 -0.87 -21.46
N PHE A 240 2.24 -0.57 -20.17
CA PHE A 240 3.35 0.07 -19.46
C PHE A 240 4.58 -0.82 -19.41
N ALA A 241 4.41 -2.09 -19.01
CA ALA A 241 5.51 -3.04 -18.93
C ALA A 241 6.21 -3.27 -20.29
N LYS A 242 5.47 -3.30 -21.41
CA LYS A 242 6.05 -3.42 -22.76
C LYS A 242 7.00 -2.27 -23.15
N LYS A 243 6.90 -1.12 -22.46
CA LYS A 243 7.75 0.05 -22.74
C LYS A 243 8.94 0.14 -21.81
N ASN A 244 8.88 -0.53 -20.65
CA ASN A 244 9.83 -0.31 -19.56
C ASN A 244 10.59 -1.59 -19.14
N ASP A 245 10.15 -2.80 -19.57
CA ASP A 245 10.89 -4.06 -19.45
C ASP A 245 11.86 -4.22 -20.63
#